data_20e367f2c111691e7c95209a103fdcd5
#
_entry.id   20e367f2c111691e7c95209a103fdcd5
#
_cell.length_a   1.000
_cell.length_b   1.000
_cell.length_c   1.000
_cell.angle_alpha   90.00
_cell.angle_beta   90.00
_cell.angle_gamma   90.00
#
_symmetry.space_group_name_H-M   'P 1'
#
loop_
_entity.id
_entity.type
_entity.pdbx_description
1 polymer ?
#
loop_
_entity_poly.entity_id
_entity_poly.type
_entity_poly.pdbx_seq_one_letter_code
_entity_poly.pdbx_strand_id
1 'polypeptide(L)'
;MPDLTNEILEFFSIDTSDQSLVEKQIPKSIDDFVSQPQYLNTLDLHKFTKIINILKNEGILMSGGILPNGNLPISNEVLIAPSYDAAVAQYGTYSFLTNGFVSIAESFAGAVRPIVIVSNDDEPDIGTGFLLGNKHTVITARHVVDNAKLITLTNSKGELATVREVIFPNDKNIDIAIILVDNFVFYDTKHFNAVAPEILEQVLTIGYPPIPGFDAFQLYEISSINNSYKFSNGQIIGKEISYLDGIEYFILNAKVKGGNSGSPVINRSGNMIGMIIQIPMDSEDFDKIDKLGYGILTPSSEIVKYLGGGEKKEDVTIFRCENIDKGFRILT
;
A
#
# COMPACT_ATOMS: atom_id res chain seq x y z
N MET A 1 -16.74 12.80 6.77
CA MET A 1 -16.42 13.72 7.87
C MET A 1 -14.99 14.17 7.66
N PRO A 2 -14.65 15.44 7.93
CA PRO A 2 -13.27 15.88 7.96
C PRO A 2 -12.47 14.95 8.89
N ASP A 3 -11.21 14.71 8.52
CA ASP A 3 -10.35 13.83 9.32
C ASP A 3 -9.78 14.59 10.50
N LEU A 4 -10.24 14.25 11.70
CA LEU A 4 -9.83 14.90 12.93
C LEU A 4 -8.29 14.99 13.10
N THR A 5 -7.55 14.01 12.60
CA THR A 5 -6.08 14.03 12.66
C THR A 5 -5.51 15.20 11.83
N ASN A 6 -6.01 15.38 10.61
CA ASN A 6 -5.57 16.46 9.74
C ASN A 6 -6.01 17.83 10.28
N GLU A 7 -7.22 17.93 10.84
CA GLU A 7 -7.70 19.16 11.47
C GLU A 7 -6.84 19.58 12.66
N ILE A 8 -6.42 18.62 13.51
CA ILE A 8 -5.49 18.86 14.63
C ILE A 8 -4.15 19.37 14.10
N LEU A 9 -3.58 18.69 13.11
CA LEU A 9 -2.26 19.05 12.60
C LEU A 9 -2.26 20.40 11.89
N GLU A 10 -3.28 20.67 11.08
CA GLU A 10 -3.44 21.96 10.42
C GLU A 10 -3.60 23.11 11.43
N PHE A 11 -4.39 22.89 12.51
CA PHE A 11 -4.57 23.88 13.55
C PHE A 11 -3.27 24.21 14.28
N PHE A 12 -2.45 23.21 14.62
CA PHE A 12 -1.18 23.40 15.32
C PHE A 12 0.00 23.59 14.39
N SER A 13 -0.19 23.62 13.07
CA SER A 13 0.88 23.89 12.11
C SER A 13 1.44 25.29 12.28
N ILE A 14 2.73 25.42 12.03
CA ILE A 14 3.44 26.69 11.97
C ILE A 14 4.03 26.85 10.57
N ASP A 15 3.95 28.06 10.04
CA ASP A 15 4.64 28.39 8.80
C ASP A 15 6.14 28.56 9.06
N THR A 16 6.93 27.60 8.61
CA THR A 16 8.39 27.61 8.77
C THR A 16 9.11 28.16 7.55
N SER A 17 8.39 28.62 6.53
CA SER A 17 8.98 29.12 5.27
C SER A 17 9.80 30.40 5.44
N ASP A 18 9.48 31.20 6.46
CA ASP A 18 10.17 32.43 6.81
C ASP A 18 10.36 32.56 8.32
N GLN A 19 11.60 32.64 8.77
CA GLN A 19 11.95 32.77 10.20
C GLN A 19 11.28 33.98 10.87
N SER A 20 11.07 35.09 10.12
CA SER A 20 10.35 36.25 10.61
C SER A 20 8.85 36.02 10.87
N LEU A 21 8.26 35.05 10.20
CA LEU A 21 6.87 34.61 10.39
C LEU A 21 6.75 33.70 11.61
N VAL A 22 7.72 32.83 11.85
CA VAL A 22 7.73 31.93 13.03
C VAL A 22 7.65 32.73 14.33
N GLU A 23 8.45 33.82 14.44
CA GLU A 23 8.48 34.67 15.64
C GLU A 23 7.17 35.45 15.88
N LYS A 24 6.31 35.60 14.87
CA LYS A 24 5.05 36.34 14.95
C LYS A 24 3.85 35.45 15.16
N GLN A 25 4.00 34.14 15.09
CA GLN A 25 2.87 33.22 15.27
C GLN A 25 2.49 33.11 16.73
N ILE A 26 1.18 33.22 16.98
CA ILE A 26 0.65 33.10 18.34
C ILE A 26 0.60 31.60 18.69
N PRO A 27 1.23 31.20 19.81
CA PRO A 27 1.15 29.82 20.27
C PRO A 27 -0.30 29.41 20.51
N LYS A 28 -0.71 28.24 20.04
CA LYS A 28 -2.06 27.69 20.20
C LYS A 28 -2.03 26.55 21.21
N SER A 29 -2.99 26.57 22.15
CA SER A 29 -3.13 25.52 23.16
C SER A 29 -4.18 24.49 22.79
N ILE A 30 -4.19 23.37 23.51
CA ILE A 30 -5.27 22.37 23.40
C ILE A 30 -6.62 23.00 23.68
N ASP A 31 -6.70 23.92 24.65
CA ASP A 31 -7.93 24.63 25.02
C ASP A 31 -8.46 25.48 23.86
N ASP A 32 -7.57 26.13 23.09
CA ASP A 32 -7.95 26.89 21.89
C ASP A 32 -8.56 25.99 20.82
N PHE A 33 -8.05 24.76 20.68
CA PHE A 33 -8.61 23.78 19.72
C PHE A 33 -10.00 23.29 20.13
N VAL A 34 -10.14 22.81 21.38
CA VAL A 34 -11.40 22.21 21.84
C VAL A 34 -12.52 23.23 22.05
N SER A 35 -12.18 24.52 22.23
CA SER A 35 -13.11 25.62 22.37
C SER A 35 -13.68 26.12 21.04
N GLN A 36 -13.24 25.59 19.88
CA GLN A 36 -13.80 25.97 18.60
C GLN A 36 -15.29 25.55 18.51
N PRO A 37 -16.15 26.38 17.88
CA PRO A 37 -17.59 26.13 17.82
C PRO A 37 -18.01 24.75 17.29
N GLN A 38 -17.25 24.21 16.32
CA GLN A 38 -17.52 22.90 15.71
C GLN A 38 -17.23 21.72 16.66
N TYR A 39 -16.41 21.92 17.70
CA TYR A 39 -16.02 20.87 18.65
C TYR A 39 -16.74 20.97 19.99
N LEU A 40 -17.37 22.12 20.27
CA LEU A 40 -18.10 22.34 21.50
C LEU A 40 -19.24 21.31 21.63
N ASN A 41 -19.14 20.41 22.61
CA ASN A 41 -20.07 19.30 22.89
C ASN A 41 -20.11 18.15 21.85
N THR A 42 -19.27 18.17 20.80
CA THR A 42 -19.26 17.13 19.75
C THR A 42 -17.96 16.34 19.70
N LEU A 43 -16.87 16.87 20.26
CA LEU A 43 -15.56 16.25 20.24
C LEU A 43 -15.50 15.04 21.19
N ASP A 44 -15.16 13.88 20.66
CA ASP A 44 -14.78 12.73 21.48
C ASP A 44 -13.38 12.97 22.07
N LEU A 45 -13.35 13.39 23.33
CA LEU A 45 -12.12 13.73 24.06
C LEU A 45 -11.19 12.52 24.20
N HIS A 46 -11.73 11.31 24.29
CA HIS A 46 -10.90 10.10 24.36
C HIS A 46 -10.16 9.85 23.03
N LYS A 47 -10.89 9.94 21.92
CA LYS A 47 -10.31 9.83 20.57
C LYS A 47 -9.31 10.95 20.31
N PHE A 48 -9.64 12.19 20.68
CA PHE A 48 -8.76 13.34 20.56
C PHE A 48 -7.44 13.14 21.32
N THR A 49 -7.52 12.77 22.61
CA THR A 49 -6.33 12.52 23.43
C THR A 49 -5.46 11.39 22.87
N LYS A 50 -6.09 10.33 22.37
CA LYS A 50 -5.37 9.22 21.73
C LYS A 50 -4.59 9.70 20.50
N ILE A 51 -5.22 10.50 19.64
CA ILE A 51 -4.58 11.06 18.44
C ILE A 51 -3.38 11.93 18.83
N ILE A 52 -3.55 12.88 19.75
CA ILE A 52 -2.49 13.74 20.25
C ILE A 52 -1.29 12.92 20.75
N ASN A 53 -1.55 11.89 21.57
CA ASN A 53 -0.49 11.05 22.13
C ASN A 53 0.27 10.27 21.02
N ILE A 54 -0.43 9.75 20.04
CA ILE A 54 0.22 9.07 18.90
C ILE A 54 1.09 10.05 18.13
N LEU A 55 0.56 11.20 17.75
CA LEU A 55 1.30 12.21 16.98
C LEU A 55 2.52 12.77 17.75
N LYS A 56 2.43 12.88 19.08
CA LYS A 56 3.58 13.24 19.94
C LYS A 56 4.62 12.13 19.97
N ASN A 57 4.22 10.87 20.10
CA ASN A 57 5.14 9.72 20.11
C ASN A 57 5.85 9.53 18.77
N GLU A 58 5.18 9.85 17.66
CA GLU A 58 5.78 9.82 16.30
C GLU A 58 6.61 11.10 16.01
N GLY A 59 6.69 12.06 16.95
CA GLY A 59 7.44 13.31 16.77
C GLY A 59 6.81 14.31 15.77
N ILE A 60 5.57 14.08 15.38
CA ILE A 60 4.83 14.96 14.45
C ILE A 60 4.26 16.18 15.18
N LEU A 61 3.76 15.97 16.41
CA LEU A 61 3.39 17.05 17.33
C LEU A 61 4.45 17.18 18.43
N MET A 62 4.81 18.40 18.73
CA MET A 62 5.76 18.74 19.79
C MET A 62 5.10 19.60 20.84
N SER A 63 5.51 19.43 22.11
CA SER A 63 5.08 20.33 23.19
C SER A 63 5.87 21.63 23.16
N GLY A 64 5.18 22.75 23.04
CA GLY A 64 5.74 24.10 23.11
C GLY A 64 5.74 24.70 24.54
N GLY A 65 5.28 23.91 25.52
CA GLY A 65 5.15 24.36 26.93
C GLY A 65 3.71 24.43 27.41
N ILE A 66 3.54 24.98 28.60
CA ILE A 66 2.23 25.14 29.26
C ILE A 66 1.96 26.64 29.51
N LEU A 67 0.82 27.15 29.07
CA LEU A 67 0.45 28.52 29.33
C LEU A 67 0.03 28.71 30.82
N PRO A 68 0.44 29.82 31.48
CA PRO A 68 0.32 29.95 32.94
C PRO A 68 -1.10 30.19 33.46
N ASN A 69 -2.09 30.42 32.61
CA ASN A 69 -3.41 30.94 32.99
C ASN A 69 -4.60 29.99 32.85
N GLY A 70 -4.40 28.66 32.83
CA GLY A 70 -5.51 27.72 32.65
C GLY A 70 -5.94 26.97 33.90
N ASN A 71 -7.17 26.50 33.87
CA ASN A 71 -7.78 25.74 34.96
C ASN A 71 -7.31 24.28 35.07
N LEU A 72 -6.71 23.76 34.02
CA LEU A 72 -6.19 22.37 33.95
C LEU A 72 -4.83 22.34 33.19
N PRO A 73 -3.80 21.66 33.74
CA PRO A 73 -2.47 21.59 33.09
C PRO A 73 -2.47 21.01 31.69
N ILE A 74 -3.43 20.12 31.39
CA ILE A 74 -3.50 19.44 30.07
C ILE A 74 -4.13 20.36 29.01
N SER A 75 -5.10 21.18 29.35
CA SER A 75 -5.81 22.06 28.41
C SER A 75 -4.98 23.24 27.94
N ASN A 76 -3.98 23.63 28.74
CA ASN A 76 -3.09 24.75 28.44
C ASN A 76 -1.77 24.36 27.80
N GLU A 77 -1.59 23.10 27.49
CA GLU A 77 -0.42 22.67 26.72
C GLU A 77 -0.48 23.29 25.32
N VAL A 78 0.58 24.00 24.97
CA VAL A 78 0.81 24.51 23.61
C VAL A 78 1.39 23.37 22.78
N LEU A 79 0.80 23.13 21.61
CA LEU A 79 1.29 22.15 20.66
C LEU A 79 1.77 22.83 19.38
N ILE A 80 2.73 22.21 18.74
CA ILE A 80 3.33 22.68 17.49
C ILE A 80 3.48 21.49 16.55
N ALA A 81 3.05 21.65 15.30
CA ALA A 81 3.26 20.68 14.21
C ALA A 81 4.24 21.27 13.19
N PRO A 82 5.56 21.22 13.44
CA PRO A 82 6.56 21.91 12.62
C PRO A 82 6.77 21.28 11.25
N SER A 83 6.44 20.01 11.11
CA SER A 83 6.61 19.20 9.88
C SER A 83 5.28 18.83 9.21
N TYR A 84 4.21 19.61 9.46
CA TYR A 84 2.96 19.39 8.75
C TYR A 84 3.14 19.66 7.25
N ASP A 85 2.75 18.69 6.44
CA ASP A 85 2.78 18.74 4.99
C ASP A 85 1.40 18.38 4.43
N ALA A 86 0.82 19.29 3.67
CA ALA A 86 -0.53 19.11 3.11
C ALA A 86 -0.60 17.96 2.08
N ALA A 87 0.48 17.68 1.35
CA ALA A 87 0.52 16.55 0.41
C ALA A 87 0.55 15.21 1.17
N VAL A 88 1.31 15.14 2.26
CA VAL A 88 1.36 13.99 3.18
C VAL A 88 -0.01 13.77 3.83
N ALA A 89 -0.68 14.85 4.25
CA ALA A 89 -2.05 14.82 4.78
C ALA A 89 -3.06 14.31 3.74
N GLN A 90 -2.97 14.82 2.50
CA GLN A 90 -3.84 14.40 1.39
C GLN A 90 -3.64 12.93 1.01
N TYR A 91 -2.41 12.44 1.07
CA TYR A 91 -2.13 11.01 0.89
C TYR A 91 -2.77 10.16 1.99
N GLY A 92 -2.85 10.69 3.21
CA GLY A 92 -3.50 10.08 4.37
C GLY A 92 -2.53 9.54 5.43
N THR A 93 -1.22 9.77 5.30
CA THR A 93 -0.19 9.22 6.19
C THR A 93 -0.48 9.49 7.67
N TYR A 94 -0.85 10.71 8.01
CA TYR A 94 -1.14 11.07 9.41
C TYR A 94 -2.34 10.29 9.96
N SER A 95 -3.37 10.11 9.13
CA SER A 95 -4.54 9.30 9.48
C SER A 95 -4.21 7.83 9.61
N PHE A 96 -3.33 7.32 8.77
CA PHE A 96 -2.88 5.93 8.84
C PHE A 96 -2.12 5.67 10.14
N LEU A 97 -1.24 6.57 10.55
CA LEU A 97 -0.50 6.45 11.81
C LEU A 97 -1.44 6.47 13.03
N THR A 98 -2.49 7.28 13.01
CA THR A 98 -3.41 7.43 14.16
C THR A 98 -4.51 6.39 14.20
N ASN A 99 -5.00 5.90 13.05
CA ASN A 99 -6.09 4.93 12.95
C ASN A 99 -5.59 3.51 12.62
N GLY A 100 -4.32 3.36 12.25
CA GLY A 100 -3.68 2.07 12.00
C GLY A 100 -4.08 1.40 10.69
N PHE A 101 -3.81 0.10 10.57
CA PHE A 101 -3.99 -0.67 9.35
C PHE A 101 -5.44 -0.74 8.83
N VAL A 102 -6.44 -0.54 9.67
CA VAL A 102 -7.84 -0.47 9.23
C VAL A 102 -8.05 0.69 8.26
N SER A 103 -7.52 1.87 8.60
CA SER A 103 -7.62 3.05 7.73
C SER A 103 -6.86 2.89 6.41
N ILE A 104 -5.70 2.22 6.44
CA ILE A 104 -4.94 1.87 5.23
C ILE A 104 -5.75 0.91 4.36
N ALA A 105 -6.30 -0.14 4.95
CA ALA A 105 -7.10 -1.13 4.26
C ALA A 105 -8.31 -0.51 3.54
N GLU A 106 -9.06 0.35 4.24
CA GLU A 106 -10.19 1.08 3.67
C GLU A 106 -9.78 2.03 2.53
N SER A 107 -8.64 2.71 2.68
CA SER A 107 -8.15 3.68 1.70
C SER A 107 -7.64 3.03 0.42
N PHE A 108 -7.03 1.85 0.51
CA PHE A 108 -6.34 1.22 -0.61
C PHE A 108 -7.02 -0.06 -1.13
N ALA A 109 -8.17 -0.48 -0.58
CA ALA A 109 -8.90 -1.66 -1.07
C ALA A 109 -9.16 -1.62 -2.58
N GLY A 110 -9.44 -0.43 -3.14
CA GLY A 110 -9.63 -0.24 -4.58
C GLY A 110 -8.34 -0.32 -5.41
N ALA A 111 -7.19 -0.04 -4.78
CA ALA A 111 -5.88 -0.05 -5.44
C ALA A 111 -5.29 -1.45 -5.58
N VAL A 112 -5.76 -2.42 -4.79
CA VAL A 112 -5.34 -3.82 -4.84
C VAL A 112 -6.42 -4.62 -5.56
N ARG A 113 -6.03 -5.32 -6.63
CA ARG A 113 -7.00 -5.96 -7.53
C ARG A 113 -6.66 -7.43 -7.74
N PRO A 114 -7.69 -8.29 -7.88
CA PRO A 114 -7.47 -9.66 -8.33
C PRO A 114 -6.99 -9.63 -9.79
N ILE A 115 -6.03 -10.47 -10.10
CA ILE A 115 -5.64 -10.82 -11.46
C ILE A 115 -6.09 -12.26 -11.67
N VAL A 116 -7.17 -12.43 -12.43
CA VAL A 116 -7.70 -13.76 -12.75
C VAL A 116 -7.09 -14.19 -14.06
N ILE A 117 -6.54 -15.38 -14.09
CA ILE A 117 -5.94 -15.94 -15.29
C ILE A 117 -6.62 -17.24 -15.70
N VAL A 118 -6.54 -17.54 -16.97
CA VAL A 118 -6.77 -18.87 -17.52
C VAL A 118 -5.43 -19.35 -18.07
N SER A 119 -4.94 -20.47 -17.55
CA SER A 119 -3.69 -21.08 -18.01
C SER A 119 -3.80 -21.66 -19.43
N ASN A 120 -2.69 -22.09 -20.00
CA ASN A 120 -2.71 -22.80 -21.30
C ASN A 120 -3.45 -24.13 -21.25
N ASP A 121 -3.61 -24.73 -20.07
CA ASP A 121 -4.36 -25.97 -19.84
C ASP A 121 -5.85 -25.70 -19.53
N ASP A 122 -6.32 -24.49 -19.77
CA ASP A 122 -7.69 -24.00 -19.49
C ASP A 122 -8.08 -24.03 -18.00
N GLU A 123 -7.11 -24.11 -17.09
CA GLU A 123 -7.36 -24.04 -15.65
C GLU A 123 -7.35 -22.58 -15.17
N PRO A 124 -8.35 -22.17 -14.37
CA PRO A 124 -8.39 -20.84 -13.79
C PRO A 124 -7.47 -20.76 -12.56
N ASP A 125 -6.76 -19.64 -12.43
CA ASP A 125 -5.96 -19.31 -11.24
C ASP A 125 -6.10 -17.81 -10.93
N ILE A 126 -5.66 -17.42 -9.73
CA ILE A 126 -5.78 -16.06 -9.23
C ILE A 126 -4.50 -15.60 -8.58
N GLY A 127 -4.06 -14.40 -8.94
CA GLY A 127 -3.04 -13.64 -8.25
C GLY A 127 -3.56 -12.27 -7.83
N THR A 128 -2.65 -11.45 -7.36
CA THR A 128 -2.95 -10.09 -6.91
C THR A 128 -2.09 -9.09 -7.70
N GLY A 129 -2.65 -7.93 -7.99
CA GLY A 129 -1.92 -6.78 -8.50
C GLY A 129 -2.30 -5.51 -7.76
N PHE A 130 -1.49 -4.48 -7.85
CA PHE A 130 -1.74 -3.21 -7.20
C PHE A 130 -1.25 -2.01 -8.02
N LEU A 131 -1.90 -0.86 -7.82
CA LEU A 131 -1.54 0.40 -8.47
C LEU A 131 -0.34 1.05 -7.78
N LEU A 132 0.72 1.38 -8.53
CA LEU A 132 1.93 1.99 -8.02
C LEU A 132 2.30 3.27 -8.78
N GLY A 133 2.54 4.35 -8.04
CA GLY A 133 3.02 5.64 -8.55
C GLY A 133 1.98 6.43 -9.33
N ASN A 134 1.05 5.76 -10.00
CA ASN A 134 -0.05 6.39 -10.76
C ASN A 134 -1.21 5.41 -10.97
N LYS A 135 -2.27 5.86 -11.67
CA LYS A 135 -3.50 5.09 -11.90
C LYS A 135 -3.48 4.22 -13.17
N HIS A 136 -2.38 4.20 -13.87
CA HIS A 136 -2.19 3.46 -15.13
C HIS A 136 -1.17 2.32 -15.01
N THR A 137 -0.51 2.20 -13.85
CA THR A 137 0.55 1.21 -13.63
C THR A 137 0.13 0.22 -12.56
N VAL A 138 -0.08 -1.02 -12.97
CA VAL A 138 -0.37 -2.14 -12.07
C VAL A 138 0.86 -3.04 -11.97
N ILE A 139 1.27 -3.34 -10.76
CA ILE A 139 2.39 -4.25 -10.46
C ILE A 139 1.83 -5.58 -10.01
N THR A 140 2.44 -6.66 -10.45
CA THR A 140 2.16 -8.03 -10.00
C THR A 140 3.40 -8.89 -10.09
N ALA A 141 3.35 -10.12 -9.59
CA ALA A 141 4.39 -11.10 -9.79
C ALA A 141 4.36 -11.63 -11.23
N ARG A 142 5.54 -11.86 -11.81
CA ARG A 142 5.68 -12.35 -13.19
C ARG A 142 4.97 -13.67 -13.42
N HIS A 143 5.18 -14.65 -12.51
CA HIS A 143 4.57 -15.98 -12.63
C HIS A 143 3.04 -15.97 -12.64
N VAL A 144 2.40 -14.90 -12.12
CA VAL A 144 0.94 -14.74 -12.19
C VAL A 144 0.45 -14.53 -13.61
N VAL A 145 1.22 -13.84 -14.48
CA VAL A 145 0.78 -13.45 -15.82
C VAL A 145 1.60 -14.08 -16.95
N ASP A 146 2.81 -14.57 -16.64
CA ASP A 146 3.65 -15.27 -17.62
C ASP A 146 2.98 -16.62 -17.96
N ASN A 147 2.85 -16.93 -19.25
CA ASN A 147 2.16 -18.13 -19.76
C ASN A 147 0.63 -18.17 -19.56
N ALA A 148 -0.03 -17.07 -19.24
CA ALA A 148 -1.48 -17.01 -19.20
C ALA A 148 -2.08 -16.88 -20.61
N LYS A 149 -3.05 -17.74 -20.93
CA LYS A 149 -3.84 -17.70 -22.17
C LYS A 149 -4.80 -16.50 -22.20
N LEU A 150 -5.32 -16.14 -21.02
CA LEU A 150 -6.21 -15.01 -20.82
C LEU A 150 -5.95 -14.40 -19.43
N ILE A 151 -5.88 -13.08 -19.36
CA ILE A 151 -5.71 -12.33 -18.12
C ILE A 151 -6.89 -11.37 -17.98
N THR A 152 -7.58 -11.42 -16.82
CA THR A 152 -8.67 -10.52 -16.50
C THR A 152 -8.27 -9.60 -15.36
N LEU A 153 -8.32 -8.29 -15.59
CA LEU A 153 -8.07 -7.25 -14.63
C LEU A 153 -9.24 -6.27 -14.64
N THR A 154 -9.85 -6.04 -13.46
CA THR A 154 -11.01 -5.14 -13.32
C THR A 154 -10.82 -4.16 -12.17
N ASN A 155 -11.55 -3.03 -12.21
CA ASN A 155 -11.70 -2.17 -11.03
C ASN A 155 -12.70 -2.77 -10.01
N SER A 156 -12.95 -2.04 -8.91
CA SER A 156 -13.91 -2.47 -7.88
C SER A 156 -15.37 -2.55 -8.35
N LYS A 157 -15.70 -1.90 -9.48
CA LYS A 157 -17.03 -1.92 -10.10
C LYS A 157 -17.19 -3.06 -11.12
N GLY A 158 -16.13 -3.82 -11.38
CA GLY A 158 -16.12 -4.90 -12.39
C GLY A 158 -15.85 -4.44 -13.82
N GLU A 159 -15.48 -3.16 -14.02
CA GLU A 159 -15.12 -2.64 -15.34
C GLU A 159 -13.73 -3.13 -15.75
N LEU A 160 -13.61 -3.66 -16.97
CA LEU A 160 -12.36 -4.22 -17.49
C LEU A 160 -11.31 -3.14 -17.76
N ALA A 161 -10.08 -3.43 -17.36
CA ALA A 161 -8.93 -2.65 -17.75
C ALA A 161 -8.57 -2.90 -19.22
N THR A 162 -8.34 -1.82 -19.98
CA THR A 162 -7.74 -1.89 -21.32
C THR A 162 -6.23 -1.82 -21.15
N VAL A 163 -5.55 -2.91 -21.45
CA VAL A 163 -4.11 -3.05 -21.25
C VAL A 163 -3.39 -2.80 -22.56
N ARG A 164 -2.42 -1.87 -22.51
CA ARG A 164 -1.56 -1.55 -23.67
C ARG A 164 -0.38 -2.50 -23.77
N GLU A 165 0.32 -2.64 -22.67
CA GLU A 165 1.60 -3.37 -22.64
C GLU A 165 1.78 -4.06 -21.30
N VAL A 166 2.53 -5.17 -21.33
CA VAL A 166 3.10 -5.81 -20.15
C VAL A 166 4.62 -5.80 -20.28
N ILE A 167 5.29 -5.39 -19.22
CA ILE A 167 6.75 -5.26 -19.16
C ILE A 167 7.29 -6.29 -18.18
N PHE A 168 8.28 -7.06 -18.63
CA PHE A 168 9.03 -7.99 -17.79
C PHE A 168 10.50 -7.61 -17.74
N PRO A 169 11.20 -7.78 -16.60
CA PRO A 169 12.65 -7.84 -16.58
C PRO A 169 13.17 -8.91 -17.54
N ASN A 170 14.31 -8.66 -18.20
CA ASN A 170 14.93 -9.63 -19.12
C ASN A 170 15.40 -10.88 -18.39
N ASP A 171 15.89 -10.73 -17.15
CA ASP A 171 16.19 -11.86 -16.29
C ASP A 171 14.88 -12.53 -15.84
N LYS A 172 14.74 -13.81 -16.22
CA LYS A 172 13.53 -14.60 -15.91
C LYS A 172 13.43 -14.99 -14.44
N ASN A 173 14.51 -14.90 -13.68
CA ASN A 173 14.50 -15.17 -12.25
C ASN A 173 13.84 -14.01 -11.45
N ILE A 174 13.77 -12.82 -12.06
CA ILE A 174 13.13 -11.65 -11.44
C ILE A 174 11.62 -11.74 -11.62
N ASP A 175 10.93 -12.01 -10.51
CA ASP A 175 9.50 -12.26 -10.48
C ASP A 175 8.66 -10.96 -10.40
N ILE A 176 8.85 -10.07 -11.37
CA ILE A 176 8.13 -8.79 -11.49
C ILE A 176 7.45 -8.70 -12.85
N ALA A 177 6.20 -8.24 -12.87
CA ALA A 177 5.49 -7.83 -14.06
C ALA A 177 4.84 -6.44 -13.85
N ILE A 178 4.94 -5.59 -14.88
CA ILE A 178 4.35 -4.26 -14.90
C ILE A 178 3.30 -4.23 -16.01
N ILE A 179 2.05 -3.96 -15.66
CA ILE A 179 0.91 -3.88 -16.58
C ILE A 179 0.56 -2.42 -16.79
N LEU A 180 0.62 -1.94 -18.02
CA LEU A 180 0.25 -0.57 -18.38
C LEU A 180 -1.17 -0.52 -18.90
N VAL A 181 -2.03 0.22 -18.19
CA VAL A 181 -3.46 0.38 -18.47
C VAL A 181 -3.73 1.70 -19.18
N ASP A 182 -4.47 1.67 -20.29
CA ASP A 182 -4.76 2.85 -21.11
C ASP A 182 -6.05 3.58 -20.71
N ASN A 183 -7.07 2.85 -20.25
CA ASN A 183 -8.34 3.46 -19.88
C ASN A 183 -8.32 4.01 -18.44
N PHE A 184 -9.26 4.92 -18.16
CA PHE A 184 -9.38 5.56 -16.85
C PHE A 184 -10.14 4.71 -15.81
N VAL A 185 -10.10 3.39 -15.94
CA VAL A 185 -10.86 2.47 -15.09
C VAL A 185 -10.50 2.59 -13.59
N PHE A 186 -9.31 3.07 -13.25
CA PHE A 186 -8.83 3.30 -11.89
C PHE A 186 -8.84 4.79 -11.46
N TYR A 187 -9.55 5.66 -12.18
CA TYR A 187 -9.50 7.11 -11.93
C TYR A 187 -9.84 7.50 -10.50
N ASP A 188 -10.89 6.90 -9.90
CA ASP A 188 -11.34 7.18 -8.53
C ASP A 188 -10.56 6.43 -7.45
N THR A 189 -9.48 5.76 -7.82
CA THR A 189 -8.73 4.88 -6.92
C THR A 189 -7.42 5.53 -6.50
N LYS A 190 -7.04 5.40 -5.23
CA LYS A 190 -5.68 5.75 -4.77
C LYS A 190 -4.64 4.81 -5.40
N HIS A 191 -3.40 5.23 -5.42
CA HIS A 191 -2.25 4.39 -5.76
C HIS A 191 -1.22 4.46 -4.64
N PHE A 192 -0.37 3.45 -4.54
CA PHE A 192 0.70 3.42 -3.55
C PHE A 192 1.89 4.28 -4.01
N ASN A 193 2.58 4.85 -3.03
CA ASN A 193 3.95 5.33 -3.17
C ASN A 193 4.91 4.23 -2.69
N ALA A 194 6.12 4.21 -3.25
CA ALA A 194 7.16 3.25 -2.89
C ALA A 194 8.16 3.85 -1.89
N VAL A 195 8.48 3.10 -0.83
CA VAL A 195 9.58 3.40 0.10
C VAL A 195 10.36 2.13 0.42
N ALA A 196 11.62 2.24 0.80
CA ALA A 196 12.44 1.08 1.15
C ALA A 196 11.90 0.38 2.41
N PRO A 197 11.97 -0.97 2.50
CA PRO A 197 11.61 -1.72 3.69
C PRO A 197 12.65 -1.56 4.82
N GLU A 198 12.18 -1.63 6.07
CA GLU A 198 13.03 -1.61 7.25
C GLU A 198 12.84 -2.89 8.08
N ILE A 199 13.92 -3.39 8.70
CA ILE A 199 13.85 -4.55 9.61
C ILE A 199 13.03 -4.18 10.85
N LEU A 200 12.19 -5.11 11.32
CA LEU A 200 11.24 -4.97 12.44
C LEU A 200 10.08 -4.00 12.19
N GLU A 201 9.94 -3.46 11.00
CA GLU A 201 8.79 -2.65 10.61
C GLU A 201 7.51 -3.50 10.60
N GLN A 202 6.42 -2.94 11.15
CA GLN A 202 5.09 -3.54 11.09
C GLN A 202 4.49 -3.35 9.71
N VAL A 203 3.88 -4.41 9.18
CA VAL A 203 3.36 -4.42 7.80
C VAL A 203 1.96 -5.01 7.72
N LEU A 204 1.23 -4.53 6.71
CA LEU A 204 -0.03 -5.07 6.22
C LEU A 204 0.18 -5.59 4.80
N THR A 205 -0.38 -6.74 4.47
CA THR A 205 -0.55 -7.17 3.09
C THR A 205 -2.03 -7.36 2.76
N ILE A 206 -2.40 -7.02 1.53
CA ILE A 206 -3.76 -7.11 1.00
C ILE A 206 -3.69 -7.96 -0.26
N GLY A 207 -4.46 -9.04 -0.34
CA GLY A 207 -4.44 -9.92 -1.50
C GLY A 207 -5.70 -10.76 -1.63
N TYR A 208 -5.68 -11.67 -2.61
CA TYR A 208 -6.83 -12.50 -2.97
C TYR A 208 -6.54 -14.01 -2.82
N PRO A 209 -6.05 -14.48 -1.66
CA PRO A 209 -5.79 -15.90 -1.46
C PRO A 209 -7.12 -16.67 -1.41
N PRO A 210 -7.30 -17.73 -2.23
CA PRO A 210 -8.45 -18.61 -2.10
C PRO A 210 -8.40 -19.37 -0.76
N ILE A 211 -9.53 -19.45 -0.07
CA ILE A 211 -9.66 -20.24 1.17
C ILE A 211 -10.50 -21.48 0.86
N PRO A 212 -9.91 -22.67 0.85
CA PRO A 212 -10.62 -23.91 0.60
C PRO A 212 -11.85 -24.07 1.51
N GLY A 213 -13.01 -24.37 0.93
CA GLY A 213 -14.25 -24.55 1.65
C GLY A 213 -15.07 -23.27 1.91
N PHE A 214 -14.50 -22.08 1.69
CA PHE A 214 -15.21 -20.79 1.82
C PHE A 214 -15.34 -20.06 0.48
N ASP A 215 -14.29 -20.06 -0.31
CA ASP A 215 -14.34 -19.55 -1.67
C ASP A 215 -14.73 -20.75 -2.56
N ALA A 216 -16.04 -21.06 -2.62
CA ALA A 216 -16.52 -21.97 -3.63
C ALA A 216 -16.17 -21.34 -4.97
N PHE A 217 -15.25 -21.97 -5.68
CA PHE A 217 -14.62 -21.53 -6.91
C PHE A 217 -15.64 -21.04 -7.94
N GLN A 218 -16.07 -19.80 -7.76
CA GLN A 218 -16.79 -19.03 -8.78
C GLN A 218 -15.79 -18.06 -9.44
N LEU A 219 -14.61 -18.58 -9.79
CA LEU A 219 -13.65 -17.86 -10.66
C LEU A 219 -14.30 -17.40 -11.98
N TYR A 220 -15.48 -17.90 -12.28
CA TYR A 220 -16.30 -17.48 -13.42
C TYR A 220 -17.13 -16.21 -13.15
N GLU A 221 -17.33 -15.81 -11.88
CA GLU A 221 -18.03 -14.58 -11.51
C GLU A 221 -17.07 -13.57 -10.90
N ILE A 222 -16.46 -12.74 -11.77
CA ILE A 222 -15.49 -11.68 -11.41
C ILE A 222 -16.05 -10.74 -10.33
N SER A 223 -17.38 -10.51 -10.30
CA SER A 223 -18.04 -9.68 -9.28
C SER A 223 -17.92 -10.23 -7.87
N SER A 224 -17.89 -11.55 -7.68
CA SER A 224 -17.74 -12.18 -6.37
C SER A 224 -16.29 -12.13 -5.89
N ILE A 225 -15.33 -12.23 -6.80
CA ILE A 225 -13.88 -12.18 -6.51
C ILE A 225 -13.46 -10.78 -6.07
N ASN A 226 -14.02 -9.74 -6.68
CA ASN A 226 -13.67 -8.35 -6.40
C ASN A 226 -13.83 -7.93 -4.93
N ASN A 227 -14.63 -8.65 -4.14
CA ASN A 227 -14.91 -8.36 -2.74
C ASN A 227 -14.30 -9.39 -1.78
N SER A 228 -13.55 -10.38 -2.29
CA SER A 228 -13.00 -11.47 -1.46
C SER A 228 -11.53 -11.28 -1.07
N TYR A 229 -11.04 -10.02 -1.05
CA TYR A 229 -9.69 -9.71 -0.57
C TYR A 229 -9.54 -10.08 0.92
N LYS A 230 -8.35 -10.47 1.29
CA LYS A 230 -7.97 -10.83 2.65
C LYS A 230 -6.82 -9.94 3.12
N PHE A 231 -6.75 -9.74 4.43
CA PHE A 231 -5.69 -8.99 5.08
C PHE A 231 -4.82 -9.94 5.90
N SER A 232 -3.52 -9.70 5.86
CA SER A 232 -2.58 -10.30 6.79
C SER A 232 -1.63 -9.24 7.30
N ASN A 233 -1.33 -9.27 8.60
CA ASN A 233 -0.39 -8.35 9.22
C ASN A 233 0.77 -9.11 9.85
N GLY A 234 1.91 -8.47 9.96
CA GLY A 234 3.12 -9.04 10.52
C GLY A 234 4.24 -8.02 10.65
N GLN A 235 5.45 -8.51 10.60
CA GLN A 235 6.69 -7.72 10.68
C GLN A 235 7.69 -8.21 9.65
N ILE A 236 8.57 -7.33 9.19
CA ILE A 236 9.80 -7.71 8.50
C ILE A 236 10.76 -8.30 9.54
N ILE A 237 11.14 -9.56 9.38
CA ILE A 237 11.94 -10.29 10.37
C ILE A 237 13.39 -10.55 9.93
N GLY A 238 13.70 -10.28 8.67
CA GLY A 238 15.03 -10.50 8.13
C GLY A 238 15.14 -10.14 6.65
N LYS A 239 16.34 -10.32 6.12
CA LYS A 239 16.64 -10.18 4.70
C LYS A 239 17.77 -11.14 4.31
N GLU A 240 17.70 -11.64 3.08
CA GLU A 240 18.66 -12.58 2.52
C GLU A 240 18.92 -12.29 1.04
N ILE A 241 20.14 -12.52 0.59
CA ILE A 241 20.49 -12.36 -0.83
C ILE A 241 20.29 -13.71 -1.53
N SER A 242 19.45 -13.71 -2.55
CA SER A 242 19.25 -14.90 -3.38
C SER A 242 20.49 -15.19 -4.23
N TYR A 243 20.91 -16.43 -4.23
CA TYR A 243 22.01 -16.89 -5.07
C TYR A 243 21.62 -17.08 -6.55
N LEU A 244 20.31 -17.03 -6.87
CA LEU A 244 19.79 -17.22 -8.23
C LEU A 244 19.87 -15.96 -9.07
N ASP A 245 19.55 -14.81 -8.47
CA ASP A 245 19.41 -13.51 -9.14
C ASP A 245 20.20 -12.38 -8.49
N GLY A 246 20.79 -12.63 -7.32
CA GLY A 246 21.58 -11.65 -6.55
C GLY A 246 20.74 -10.55 -5.90
N ILE A 247 19.40 -10.70 -5.88
CA ILE A 247 18.50 -9.74 -5.26
C ILE A 247 18.46 -9.96 -3.75
N GLU A 248 18.46 -8.88 -2.97
CA GLU A 248 18.21 -8.90 -1.54
C GLU A 248 16.69 -8.94 -1.30
N TYR A 249 16.18 -10.10 -0.90
CA TYR A 249 14.79 -10.29 -0.52
C TYR A 249 14.59 -10.06 0.97
N PHE A 250 13.38 -9.63 1.34
CA PHE A 250 13.00 -9.48 2.75
C PHE A 250 12.04 -10.60 3.16
N ILE A 251 12.13 -10.99 4.42
CA ILE A 251 11.35 -12.07 5.02
C ILE A 251 10.37 -11.44 6.00
N LEU A 252 9.09 -11.84 5.90
CA LEU A 252 8.05 -11.39 6.81
C LEU A 252 7.35 -12.56 7.48
N ASN A 253 6.84 -12.34 8.70
CA ASN A 253 6.09 -13.34 9.46
C ASN A 253 4.56 -13.22 9.28
N ALA A 254 4.12 -12.43 8.32
CA ALA A 254 2.69 -12.39 7.94
C ALA A 254 2.30 -13.70 7.24
N LYS A 255 1.11 -14.20 7.51
CA LYS A 255 0.58 -15.37 6.79
C LYS A 255 0.34 -15.04 5.33
N VAL A 256 1.09 -15.70 4.46
CA VAL A 256 0.99 -15.60 3.01
C VAL A 256 0.63 -16.97 2.45
N LYS A 257 -0.27 -17.04 1.48
CA LYS A 257 -0.71 -18.28 0.80
C LYS A 257 -0.79 -18.05 -0.69
N GLY A 258 -1.00 -19.10 -1.48
CA GLY A 258 -1.32 -18.99 -2.91
C GLY A 258 -2.42 -17.95 -3.15
N GLY A 259 -2.30 -17.16 -4.24
CA GLY A 259 -3.16 -15.98 -4.51
C GLY A 259 -2.69 -14.66 -3.87
N ASN A 260 -1.78 -14.71 -2.88
CA ASN A 260 -1.09 -13.50 -2.41
C ASN A 260 0.11 -13.09 -3.30
N SER A 261 0.52 -13.93 -4.25
CA SER A 261 1.54 -13.56 -5.23
C SER A 261 1.15 -12.27 -5.95
N GLY A 262 2.05 -11.29 -5.95
CA GLY A 262 1.79 -9.95 -6.46
C GLY A 262 1.10 -8.99 -5.46
N SER A 263 0.81 -9.41 -4.22
CA SER A 263 0.23 -8.53 -3.20
C SER A 263 1.22 -7.46 -2.71
N PRO A 264 0.79 -6.21 -2.50
CA PRO A 264 1.64 -5.21 -1.88
C PRO A 264 1.89 -5.53 -0.40
N VAL A 265 3.09 -5.23 0.06
CA VAL A 265 3.43 -5.15 1.48
C VAL A 265 3.51 -3.67 1.85
N ILE A 266 2.72 -3.27 2.85
CA ILE A 266 2.41 -1.87 3.13
C ILE A 266 2.83 -1.56 4.57
N ASN A 267 3.55 -0.48 4.79
CA ASN A 267 3.95 -0.05 6.12
C ASN A 267 2.86 0.78 6.84
N ARG A 268 3.13 1.19 8.08
CA ARG A 268 2.20 1.98 8.90
C ARG A 268 1.86 3.36 8.33
N SER A 269 2.69 3.88 7.45
CA SER A 269 2.48 5.17 6.77
C SER A 269 1.65 5.04 5.47
N GLY A 270 1.22 3.82 5.10
CA GLY A 270 0.44 3.55 3.90
C GLY A 270 1.29 3.42 2.63
N ASN A 271 2.61 3.41 2.74
CA ASN A 271 3.50 3.24 1.60
C ASN A 271 3.76 1.76 1.31
N MET A 272 3.90 1.41 0.05
CA MET A 272 4.32 0.09 -0.40
C MET A 272 5.84 -0.04 -0.21
N ILE A 273 6.26 -1.07 0.53
CA ILE A 273 7.67 -1.37 0.81
C ILE A 273 8.19 -2.53 -0.03
N GLY A 274 7.31 -3.30 -0.63
CA GLY A 274 7.64 -4.43 -1.50
C GLY A 274 6.40 -5.20 -1.93
N MET A 275 6.63 -6.30 -2.65
CA MET A 275 5.60 -7.16 -3.21
C MET A 275 5.85 -8.60 -2.82
N ILE A 276 4.81 -9.32 -2.41
CA ILE A 276 4.86 -10.76 -2.15
C ILE A 276 5.17 -11.51 -3.44
N ILE A 277 6.16 -12.38 -3.38
CA ILE A 277 6.54 -13.27 -4.47
C ILE A 277 6.63 -14.72 -4.00
N GLN A 278 6.72 -15.61 -4.97
CA GLN A 278 7.14 -16.99 -4.77
C GLN A 278 8.56 -17.13 -5.35
N ILE A 279 9.54 -17.48 -4.52
CA ILE A 279 10.86 -17.79 -5.04
C ILE A 279 10.80 -19.15 -5.73
N PRO A 280 11.41 -19.32 -6.92
CA PRO A 280 11.57 -20.62 -7.57
C PRO A 280 12.40 -21.52 -6.63
N MET A 281 11.77 -22.48 -6.00
CA MET A 281 12.40 -23.46 -5.09
C MET A 281 11.90 -24.85 -5.47
N ASP A 282 12.64 -25.87 -5.08
CA ASP A 282 12.13 -27.22 -5.11
C ASP A 282 10.87 -27.33 -4.25
N SER A 283 9.92 -28.16 -4.68
CA SER A 283 8.62 -28.30 -3.99
C SER A 283 8.77 -28.66 -2.49
N GLU A 284 9.80 -29.42 -2.11
CA GLU A 284 10.08 -29.77 -0.72
C GLU A 284 10.53 -28.56 0.14
N ASP A 285 11.30 -27.64 -0.43
CA ASP A 285 11.79 -26.47 0.29
C ASP A 285 10.71 -25.39 0.36
N PHE A 286 9.88 -25.27 -0.67
CA PHE A 286 8.67 -24.43 -0.63
C PHE A 286 7.72 -24.88 0.48
N ASP A 287 7.43 -26.18 0.60
CA ASP A 287 6.59 -26.74 1.64
C ASP A 287 7.15 -26.48 3.06
N LYS A 288 8.48 -26.41 3.22
CA LYS A 288 9.12 -26.08 4.50
C LYS A 288 8.90 -24.60 4.85
N ILE A 289 9.05 -23.68 3.90
CA ILE A 289 8.83 -22.24 4.11
C ILE A 289 7.35 -21.95 4.40
N ASP A 290 6.43 -22.56 3.64
CA ASP A 290 4.99 -22.43 3.88
C ASP A 290 4.61 -22.94 5.29
N LYS A 291 5.18 -24.06 5.72
CA LYS A 291 4.99 -24.60 7.08
C LYS A 291 5.54 -23.69 8.17
N LEU A 292 6.62 -22.95 7.91
CA LEU A 292 7.15 -21.95 8.84
C LEU A 292 6.27 -20.69 8.89
N GLY A 293 5.39 -20.50 7.90
CA GLY A 293 4.47 -19.35 7.83
C GLY A 293 5.17 -18.04 7.50
N TYR A 294 6.31 -18.10 6.82
CA TYR A 294 7.04 -16.93 6.35
C TYR A 294 6.60 -16.54 4.95
N GLY A 295 6.54 -15.23 4.71
CA GLY A 295 6.41 -14.67 3.37
C GLY A 295 7.74 -14.11 2.89
N ILE A 296 7.93 -14.07 1.58
CA ILE A 296 9.08 -13.46 0.94
C ILE A 296 8.59 -12.30 0.07
N LEU A 297 9.29 -11.19 0.14
CA LEU A 297 8.95 -10.02 -0.66
C LEU A 297 10.15 -9.50 -1.47
N THR A 298 9.88 -9.14 -2.71
CA THR A 298 10.75 -8.29 -3.51
C THR A 298 10.64 -6.87 -2.99
N PRO A 299 11.74 -6.19 -2.61
CA PRO A 299 11.70 -4.83 -2.09
C PRO A 299 11.24 -3.83 -3.16
N SER A 300 10.62 -2.75 -2.72
CA SER A 300 10.17 -1.66 -3.58
C SER A 300 11.28 -1.07 -4.45
N SER A 301 12.50 -0.98 -3.91
CA SER A 301 13.68 -0.49 -4.61
C SER A 301 14.00 -1.32 -5.87
N GLU A 302 13.75 -2.63 -5.84
CA GLU A 302 13.92 -3.49 -7.01
C GLU A 302 12.83 -3.22 -8.05
N ILE A 303 11.57 -3.13 -7.61
CA ILE A 303 10.42 -2.88 -8.49
C ILE A 303 10.56 -1.54 -9.21
N VAL A 304 10.96 -0.49 -8.49
CA VAL A 304 11.08 0.87 -9.03
C VAL A 304 12.16 0.99 -10.14
N LYS A 305 13.19 0.14 -10.14
CA LYS A 305 14.20 0.11 -11.22
C LYS A 305 13.55 -0.08 -12.60
N TYR A 306 12.48 -0.86 -12.69
CA TYR A 306 11.80 -1.19 -13.94
C TYR A 306 10.66 -0.23 -14.30
N LEU A 307 10.27 0.67 -13.39
CA LEU A 307 9.25 1.71 -13.64
C LEU A 307 9.79 2.93 -14.38
N GLY A 308 11.07 3.21 -14.23
CA GLY A 308 11.74 4.36 -14.84
C GLY A 308 12.02 4.16 -16.31
N GLY A 309 11.13 4.59 -17.19
CA GLY A 309 11.23 4.47 -18.66
C GLY A 309 12.34 5.31 -19.32
N GLY A 310 13.44 5.64 -18.65
CA GLY A 310 14.42 6.62 -19.15
C GLY A 310 15.82 6.11 -19.46
N GLU A 311 16.37 5.20 -18.67
CA GLU A 311 17.81 4.95 -18.74
C GLU A 311 18.25 3.49 -19.01
N LYS A 312 17.35 2.49 -18.94
CA LYS A 312 17.71 1.08 -19.17
C LYS A 312 16.68 0.29 -19.97
N LYS A 313 16.42 0.69 -21.22
CA LYS A 313 15.63 -0.11 -22.16
C LYS A 313 16.22 -1.52 -22.44
N GLU A 314 17.46 -1.75 -22.06
CA GLU A 314 18.15 -3.03 -22.29
C GLU A 314 17.81 -4.11 -21.25
N ASP A 315 17.28 -3.72 -20.07
CA ASP A 315 17.01 -4.65 -18.97
C ASP A 315 15.56 -5.18 -18.95
N VAL A 316 14.71 -4.77 -19.90
CA VAL A 316 13.29 -5.16 -19.95
C VAL A 316 12.83 -5.57 -21.34
N THR A 317 11.89 -6.51 -21.39
CA THR A 317 11.12 -6.85 -22.60
C THR A 317 9.71 -6.31 -22.47
N ILE A 318 9.22 -5.63 -23.50
CA ILE A 318 7.88 -5.03 -23.58
C ILE A 318 7.03 -5.83 -24.54
N PHE A 319 5.92 -6.36 -24.07
CA PHE A 319 4.95 -7.09 -24.87
C PHE A 319 3.69 -6.26 -25.06
N ARG A 320 3.20 -6.16 -26.29
CA ARG A 320 1.90 -5.59 -26.58
C ARG A 320 0.79 -6.54 -26.14
N CYS A 321 -0.40 -5.99 -25.88
CA CYS A 321 -1.56 -6.76 -25.47
C CYS A 321 -2.68 -6.67 -26.51
N GLU A 322 -3.40 -7.76 -26.68
CA GLU A 322 -4.68 -7.80 -27.39
C GLU A 322 -5.81 -7.80 -26.36
N ASN A 323 -6.60 -6.74 -26.38
CA ASN A 323 -7.79 -6.64 -25.50
C ASN A 323 -8.98 -7.34 -26.15
N ILE A 324 -9.68 -8.18 -25.37
CA ILE A 324 -10.84 -8.97 -25.79
C ILE A 324 -11.96 -8.83 -24.76
N ASP A 325 -13.16 -9.31 -25.06
CA ASP A 325 -14.36 -9.11 -24.23
C ASP A 325 -14.25 -9.52 -22.74
N LYS A 326 -13.34 -10.43 -22.41
CA LYS A 326 -13.17 -10.94 -21.03
C LYS A 326 -11.86 -10.53 -20.36
N GLY A 327 -11.02 -9.75 -21.06
CA GLY A 327 -9.71 -9.38 -20.55
C GLY A 327 -8.71 -9.08 -21.66
N PHE A 328 -7.47 -9.54 -21.52
CA PHE A 328 -6.42 -9.34 -22.50
C PHE A 328 -5.49 -10.55 -22.61
N ARG A 329 -4.75 -10.61 -23.71
CA ARG A 329 -3.68 -11.59 -23.97
C ARG A 329 -2.38 -10.85 -24.24
N ILE A 330 -1.28 -11.41 -23.76
CA ILE A 330 0.07 -10.95 -24.08
C ILE A 330 0.45 -11.50 -25.45
N LEU A 331 0.84 -10.63 -26.38
CA LEU A 331 1.30 -11.01 -27.71
C LEU A 331 2.81 -11.33 -27.64
N THR A 332 3.15 -12.60 -27.69
CA THR A 332 4.54 -13.10 -27.67
C THR A 332 5.16 -13.13 -29.06
#